data_c588ff9737d6cb5d060b6df6cfc4ddaf
#
_entry.id   c588ff9737d6cb5d060b6df6cfc4ddaf
#
_cell.length_a   1.000
_cell.length_b   1.000
_cell.length_c   1.000
_cell.angle_alpha   90.00
_cell.angle_beta   90.00
_cell.angle_gamma   90.00
#
_symmetry.space_group_name_H-M   'P 1'
#
loop_
_entity.id
_entity.type
_entity.pdbx_description
1 polymer ?
#
loop_
_entity_poly.entity_id
_entity_poly.type
_entity_poly.pdbx_seq_one_letter_code
_entity_poly.pdbx_strand_id
1 'polypeptide(L)'
;NIGFERVLRSTIRQFEALGLSVIVCRDAIHSINKTAGKLGLVSCSANPQYDYDHRMDKGLYLDKALCERIIGVTKSAYEQYADLAEDYAGPAWMDVFGETPFEPAAKEENIRLSDKQQKLAVRMAGQLTEIVNQYIDASAISFSIIAWPLPSIGDRFEAIMDETIKVNNLDNDLFRSIQQKMIDAIDGAEYMHITGMNGNRTDLKVALWQLQDPAKETVFENCCADVNIPVGEIFTSPVLAGTNGTLHVSSVYLNGLNYR
;
A
#
# COMPACT_ATOMS: atom_id res chain seq x y z
N ASN A 1 -4.59 8.05 12.80
CA ASN A 1 -5.44 9.16 12.40
C ASN A 1 -6.16 9.78 13.59
N ILE A 2 -6.16 11.10 13.67
CA ILE A 2 -6.88 11.84 14.72
C ILE A 2 -8.38 11.57 14.56
N GLY A 3 -9.06 11.24 15.65
CA GLY A 3 -10.48 10.92 15.65
C GLY A 3 -10.80 9.43 15.71
N PHE A 4 -9.82 8.56 15.47
CA PHE A 4 -10.01 7.11 15.49
C PHE A 4 -9.34 6.40 16.69
N GLU A 5 -9.01 7.15 17.73
CA GLU A 5 -8.31 6.63 18.92
C GLU A 5 -9.09 5.53 19.66
N ARG A 6 -10.43 5.56 19.58
CA ARG A 6 -11.27 4.51 20.19
C ARG A 6 -11.12 3.19 19.44
N VAL A 7 -11.15 3.25 18.09
CA VAL A 7 -10.95 2.09 17.23
C VAL A 7 -9.55 1.54 17.43
N LEU A 8 -8.52 2.39 17.39
CA LEU A 8 -7.13 2.00 17.60
C LEU A 8 -6.94 1.29 18.94
N ARG A 9 -7.49 1.83 20.04
CA ARG A 9 -7.41 1.16 21.36
C ARG A 9 -8.10 -0.20 21.38
N SER A 10 -9.22 -0.34 20.67
CA SER A 10 -9.90 -1.63 20.57
C SER A 10 -9.05 -2.63 19.78
N THR A 11 -8.48 -2.21 18.67
CA THR A 11 -7.57 -3.02 17.85
C THR A 11 -6.36 -3.50 18.65
N ILE A 12 -5.70 -2.60 19.40
CA ILE A 12 -4.58 -2.96 20.28
C ILE A 12 -4.98 -4.05 21.26
N ARG A 13 -6.12 -3.87 21.97
CA ARG A 13 -6.60 -4.88 22.94
C ARG A 13 -6.88 -6.24 22.30
N GLN A 14 -7.39 -6.27 21.08
CA GLN A 14 -7.62 -7.53 20.36
C GLN A 14 -6.31 -8.21 20.00
N PHE A 15 -5.31 -7.47 19.52
CA PHE A 15 -3.98 -8.04 19.27
C PHE A 15 -3.31 -8.54 20.55
N GLU A 16 -3.40 -7.78 21.64
CA GLU A 16 -2.88 -8.22 22.97
C GLU A 16 -3.60 -9.48 23.46
N ALA A 17 -4.90 -9.60 23.22
CA ALA A 17 -5.67 -10.80 23.56
C ALA A 17 -5.25 -12.04 22.73
N LEU A 18 -4.70 -11.83 21.54
CA LEU A 18 -4.09 -12.87 20.71
C LEU A 18 -2.63 -13.18 21.12
N GLY A 19 -2.11 -12.50 22.14
CA GLY A 19 -0.73 -12.68 22.59
C GLY A 19 0.31 -11.86 21.85
N LEU A 20 -0.11 -10.91 21.03
CA LEU A 20 0.78 -10.04 20.26
C LEU A 20 1.18 -8.80 21.07
N SER A 21 2.44 -8.42 20.99
CA SER A 21 2.93 -7.12 21.46
C SER A 21 2.78 -6.08 20.38
N VAL A 22 2.14 -4.95 20.71
CA VAL A 22 1.81 -3.92 19.71
C VAL A 22 2.74 -2.73 19.80
N ILE A 23 3.34 -2.35 18.67
CA ILE A 23 4.12 -1.12 18.52
C ILE A 23 3.29 -0.15 17.68
N VAL A 24 2.94 1.01 18.25
CA VAL A 24 2.15 2.03 17.54
C VAL A 24 3.08 3.03 16.89
N CYS A 25 3.09 3.05 15.56
CA CYS A 25 3.73 4.10 14.77
C CYS A 25 2.66 5.09 14.28
N ARG A 26 2.91 6.37 14.44
CA ARG A 26 1.99 7.42 14.01
C ARG A 26 2.71 8.44 13.14
N ASP A 27 2.26 8.54 11.91
CA ASP A 27 2.63 9.65 11.04
C ASP A 27 1.74 10.87 11.37
N ALA A 28 2.31 11.86 12.03
CA ALA A 28 1.61 13.09 12.37
C ALA A 28 1.80 14.19 11.32
N ILE A 29 2.73 14.01 10.40
CA ILE A 29 3.14 15.01 9.41
C ILE A 29 3.34 14.31 8.07
N HIS A 30 2.65 14.76 7.05
CA HIS A 30 2.78 14.30 5.67
C HIS A 30 3.84 15.07 4.86
N SER A 31 4.56 15.98 5.47
CA SER A 31 5.64 16.74 4.81
C SER A 31 6.92 15.92 4.73
N ILE A 32 7.67 16.06 3.63
CA ILE A 32 9.00 15.45 3.44
C ILE A 32 10.00 15.92 4.49
N ASN A 33 9.81 17.09 5.02
CA ASN A 33 10.61 17.66 6.10
C ASN A 33 10.14 17.16 7.47
N LYS A 34 9.86 15.86 7.56
CA LYS A 34 9.59 15.17 8.82
C LYS A 34 10.80 15.31 9.74
N THR A 35 10.97 16.48 10.32
CA THR A 35 11.90 16.64 11.40
C THR A 35 11.23 16.03 12.62
N ALA A 36 11.74 14.89 13.07
CA ALA A 36 11.32 14.35 14.34
C ALA A 36 11.58 15.41 15.41
N GLY A 37 10.52 16.08 15.84
CA GLY A 37 10.59 17.00 16.95
C GLY A 37 11.09 16.25 18.17
N LYS A 38 12.16 16.69 18.79
CA LYS A 38 12.68 16.08 20.00
C LYS A 38 11.75 16.24 21.20
N LEU A 39 10.78 17.11 21.11
CA LEU A 39 9.92 17.49 22.21
C LEU A 39 8.51 17.78 21.71
N GLY A 40 7.60 16.85 21.95
CA GLY A 40 6.17 17.08 21.79
C GLY A 40 5.59 16.80 20.40
N LEU A 41 4.31 17.11 20.27
CA LEU A 41 3.54 16.97 19.05
C LEU A 41 3.83 18.16 18.13
N VAL A 42 4.45 17.90 16.99
CA VAL A 42 4.57 18.90 15.92
C VAL A 42 3.45 18.65 14.92
N SER A 43 2.62 19.65 14.70
CA SER A 43 1.62 19.65 13.64
C SER A 43 1.77 20.89 12.76
N CYS A 44 1.61 20.73 11.47
CA CYS A 44 1.45 21.81 10.53
C CYS A 44 0.10 21.69 9.82
N SER A 45 -0.40 22.76 9.27
CA SER A 45 -1.55 22.71 8.37
C SER A 45 -1.22 21.80 7.18
N ALA A 46 -2.17 20.96 6.80
CA ALA A 46 -2.04 20.18 5.60
C ALA A 46 -1.89 21.14 4.39
N ASN A 47 -0.82 20.94 3.64
CA ASN A 47 -0.58 21.68 2.39
C ASN A 47 -0.18 20.69 1.30
N PRO A 48 -1.17 20.14 0.57
CA PRO A 48 -0.90 19.15 -0.48
C PRO A 48 0.04 19.66 -1.57
N GLN A 49 -0.03 20.96 -1.91
CA GLN A 49 0.90 21.54 -2.87
C GLN A 49 2.34 21.54 -2.36
N TYR A 50 2.55 21.83 -1.09
CA TYR A 50 3.86 21.78 -0.49
C TYR A 50 4.44 20.36 -0.52
N ASP A 51 3.64 19.36 -0.16
CA ASP A 51 4.05 17.96 -0.22
C ASP A 51 4.40 17.53 -1.65
N TYR A 52 3.62 17.96 -2.63
CA TYR A 52 3.91 17.74 -4.04
C TYR A 52 5.21 18.41 -4.49
N ASP A 53 5.41 19.68 -4.15
CA ASP A 53 6.58 20.45 -4.57
C ASP A 53 7.89 19.83 -4.04
N HIS A 54 7.87 19.32 -2.82
CA HIS A 54 9.04 18.81 -2.10
C HIS A 54 9.25 17.29 -2.18
N ARG A 55 8.39 16.55 -2.90
CA ARG A 55 8.43 15.08 -2.94
C ARG A 55 9.75 14.48 -3.45
N MET A 56 10.53 15.25 -4.18
CA MET A 56 11.79 14.82 -4.79
C MET A 56 13.03 15.60 -4.27
N ASP A 57 12.90 16.31 -3.15
CA ASP A 57 14.01 17.07 -2.56
C ASP A 57 15.25 16.24 -2.25
N LYS A 58 15.09 14.94 -2.07
CA LYS A 58 16.22 14.00 -2.00
C LYS A 58 17.16 14.09 -3.21
N GLY A 59 16.68 14.60 -4.35
CA GLY A 59 17.49 14.86 -5.54
C GLY A 59 18.63 15.85 -5.31
N LEU A 60 18.54 16.70 -4.28
CA LEU A 60 19.61 17.63 -3.90
C LEU A 60 20.85 16.92 -3.35
N TYR A 61 20.69 15.73 -2.77
CA TYR A 61 21.76 15.06 -2.01
C TYR A 61 21.87 13.55 -2.24
N LEU A 62 20.98 12.96 -3.03
CA LEU A 62 21.00 11.51 -3.29
C LEU A 62 22.20 11.15 -4.15
N ASP A 63 23.17 10.50 -3.55
CA ASP A 63 24.35 9.96 -4.18
C ASP A 63 24.62 8.50 -3.77
N LYS A 64 25.66 7.92 -4.32
CA LYS A 64 26.05 6.53 -4.02
C LYS A 64 26.43 6.36 -2.55
N ALA A 65 27.14 7.32 -1.97
CA ALA A 65 27.61 7.23 -0.59
C ALA A 65 26.43 7.24 0.41
N LEU A 66 25.44 8.08 0.17
CA LEU A 66 24.22 8.09 0.98
C LEU A 66 23.44 6.77 0.86
N CYS A 67 23.30 6.25 -0.37
CA CYS A 67 22.63 4.95 -0.58
C CYS A 67 23.34 3.81 0.18
N GLU A 68 24.66 3.72 0.07
CA GLU A 68 25.46 2.72 0.77
C GLU A 68 25.37 2.86 2.29
N ARG A 69 25.34 4.09 2.79
CA ARG A 69 25.14 4.36 4.21
C ARG A 69 23.77 3.90 4.70
N ILE A 70 22.70 4.21 3.97
CA ILE A 70 21.33 3.80 4.33
C ILE A 70 21.25 2.27 4.36
N ILE A 71 21.75 1.60 3.32
CA ILE A 71 21.78 0.14 3.24
C ILE A 71 22.57 -0.46 4.41
N GLY A 72 23.76 0.06 4.69
CA GLY A 72 24.60 -0.42 5.78
C GLY A 72 23.94 -0.26 7.15
N VAL A 73 23.34 0.89 7.43
CA VAL A 73 22.62 1.13 8.71
C VAL A 73 21.42 0.20 8.83
N THR A 74 20.63 0.03 7.77
CA THR A 74 19.49 -0.88 7.77
C THR A 74 19.92 -2.32 8.04
N LYS A 75 20.97 -2.78 7.35
CA LYS A 75 21.52 -4.12 7.57
C LYS A 75 21.96 -4.31 9.02
N SER A 76 22.75 -3.38 9.56
CA SER A 76 23.18 -3.46 10.97
C SER A 76 22.03 -3.45 11.96
N ALA A 77 20.94 -2.71 11.67
CA ALA A 77 19.76 -2.72 12.53
C ALA A 77 19.07 -4.10 12.52
N TYR A 78 18.89 -4.70 11.35
CA TYR A 78 18.30 -6.05 11.26
C TYR A 78 19.22 -7.11 11.88
N GLU A 79 20.53 -7.04 11.70
CA GLU A 79 21.50 -7.92 12.38
C GLU A 79 21.40 -7.81 13.90
N GLN A 80 21.24 -6.60 14.42
CA GLN A 80 21.14 -6.36 15.88
C GLN A 80 19.80 -6.84 16.48
N TYR A 81 18.72 -6.79 15.72
CA TYR A 81 17.36 -7.09 16.15
C TYR A 81 16.75 -8.26 15.38
N ALA A 82 17.57 -9.24 15.00
CA ALA A 82 17.13 -10.38 14.19
C ALA A 82 15.99 -11.16 14.87
N ASP A 83 16.10 -11.41 16.17
CA ASP A 83 15.09 -12.14 16.95
C ASP A 83 13.72 -11.40 16.92
N LEU A 84 13.74 -10.07 17.02
CA LEU A 84 12.51 -9.27 16.91
C LEU A 84 11.93 -9.26 15.48
N ALA A 85 12.79 -9.34 14.48
CA ALA A 85 12.35 -9.40 13.09
C ALA A 85 11.72 -10.77 12.75
N GLU A 86 12.26 -11.86 13.32
CA GLU A 86 11.69 -13.21 13.19
C GLU A 86 10.29 -13.31 13.83
N ASP A 87 10.10 -12.65 14.98
CA ASP A 87 8.82 -12.62 15.72
C ASP A 87 7.81 -11.61 15.14
N TYR A 88 8.12 -10.94 14.02
CA TYR A 88 7.26 -9.92 13.44
C TYR A 88 6.01 -10.53 12.81
N ALA A 89 4.84 -10.25 13.38
CA ALA A 89 3.56 -10.75 12.90
C ALA A 89 2.98 -10.02 11.68
N GLY A 90 3.56 -8.88 11.33
CA GLY A 90 3.12 -8.04 10.21
C GLY A 90 2.49 -6.71 10.62
N PRO A 91 2.24 -5.82 9.65
CA PRO A 91 1.66 -4.51 9.92
C PRO A 91 0.14 -4.54 9.95
N ALA A 92 -0.44 -3.69 10.81
CA ALA A 92 -1.85 -3.29 10.71
C ALA A 92 -1.92 -1.78 10.47
N TRP A 93 -2.43 -1.39 9.31
CA TRP A 93 -2.52 0.00 8.91
C TRP A 93 -3.95 0.51 9.02
N MET A 94 -4.10 1.67 9.65
CA MET A 94 -5.36 2.37 9.71
C MET A 94 -5.26 3.61 8.83
N ASP A 95 -5.92 3.57 7.71
CA ASP A 95 -5.96 4.66 6.72
C ASP A 95 -7.28 5.42 6.77
N VAL A 96 -7.41 6.45 5.99
CA VAL A 96 -8.63 7.25 5.83
C VAL A 96 -8.89 7.56 4.36
N PHE A 97 -10.14 7.83 4.04
CA PHE A 97 -10.57 8.30 2.73
C PHE A 97 -11.63 9.39 2.84
N GLY A 98 -11.89 10.09 1.74
CA GLY A 98 -12.88 11.18 1.68
C GLY A 98 -12.29 12.56 1.91
N GLU A 99 -10.97 12.70 1.74
CA GLU A 99 -10.32 14.00 1.69
C GLU A 99 -10.82 14.79 0.49
N THR A 100 -10.79 16.12 0.62
CA THR A 100 -11.09 17.01 -0.51
C THR A 100 -10.05 16.81 -1.61
N PRO A 101 -10.47 16.48 -2.83
CA PRO A 101 -9.53 16.31 -3.94
C PRO A 101 -8.70 17.55 -4.18
N PHE A 102 -7.41 17.37 -4.40
CA PHE A 102 -6.48 18.44 -4.72
C PHE A 102 -5.67 18.08 -5.96
N GLU A 103 -5.68 18.96 -6.97
CA GLU A 103 -4.89 18.79 -8.19
C GLU A 103 -3.58 19.59 -8.05
N PRO A 104 -2.42 18.91 -7.98
CA PRO A 104 -1.15 19.58 -7.79
C PRO A 104 -0.71 20.32 -9.06
N ALA A 105 -0.17 21.53 -8.89
CA ALA A 105 0.47 22.26 -9.97
C ALA A 105 1.97 21.92 -10.02
N ALA A 106 2.43 21.42 -11.17
CA ALA A 106 3.86 21.23 -11.40
C ALA A 106 4.55 22.58 -11.63
N LYS A 107 5.67 22.80 -10.94
CA LYS A 107 6.48 24.03 -11.05
C LYS A 107 7.85 23.71 -11.63
N GLU A 108 8.47 24.69 -12.28
CA GLU A 108 9.81 24.53 -12.85
C GLU A 108 10.86 24.34 -11.76
N GLU A 109 10.66 24.96 -10.60
CA GLU A 109 11.54 24.87 -9.44
C GLU A 109 11.51 23.51 -8.73
N ASN A 110 10.52 22.68 -9.03
CA ASN A 110 10.41 21.37 -8.38
C ASN A 110 11.63 20.51 -8.71
N ILE A 111 12.27 20.00 -7.69
CA ILE A 111 13.41 19.08 -7.84
C ILE A 111 12.96 17.81 -8.53
N ARG A 112 13.80 17.32 -9.45
CA ARG A 112 13.62 16.05 -10.15
C ARG A 112 14.88 15.20 -9.97
N LEU A 113 14.69 13.91 -9.81
CA LEU A 113 15.83 12.99 -9.84
C LEU A 113 16.39 12.91 -11.27
N SER A 114 17.69 13.03 -11.41
CA SER A 114 18.38 12.67 -12.65
C SER A 114 18.25 11.15 -12.91
N ASP A 115 18.46 10.71 -14.15
CA ASP A 115 18.44 9.28 -14.51
C ASP A 115 19.41 8.45 -13.65
N LYS A 116 20.57 9.01 -13.31
CA LYS A 116 21.52 8.37 -12.41
C LYS A 116 20.96 8.21 -11.01
N GLN A 117 20.30 9.22 -10.49
CA GLN A 117 19.70 9.18 -9.15
C GLN A 117 18.47 8.26 -9.12
N GLN A 118 17.68 8.20 -10.19
CA GLN A 118 16.57 7.23 -10.30
C GLN A 118 17.11 5.79 -10.24
N LYS A 119 18.16 5.48 -11.00
CA LYS A 119 18.80 4.16 -10.95
C LYS A 119 19.36 3.83 -9.56
N LEU A 120 19.96 4.81 -8.88
CA LEU A 120 20.44 4.63 -7.50
C LEU A 120 19.28 4.38 -6.54
N ALA A 121 18.19 5.12 -6.66
CA ALA A 121 17.00 4.95 -5.80
C ALA A 121 16.36 3.56 -5.97
N VAL A 122 16.20 3.11 -7.22
CA VAL A 122 15.66 1.77 -7.52
C VAL A 122 16.58 0.68 -6.97
N ARG A 123 17.90 0.78 -7.20
CA ARG A 123 18.86 -0.18 -6.68
C ARG A 123 18.84 -0.21 -5.15
N MET A 124 18.82 0.95 -4.51
CA MET A 124 18.77 1.04 -3.04
C MET A 124 17.47 0.37 -2.51
N ALA A 125 16.33 0.66 -3.12
CA ALA A 125 15.04 0.05 -2.72
C ALA A 125 15.11 -1.49 -2.83
N GLY A 126 15.62 -2.03 -3.94
CA GLY A 126 15.80 -3.48 -4.11
C GLY A 126 16.69 -4.09 -3.02
N GLN A 127 17.84 -3.48 -2.74
CA GLN A 127 18.76 -3.97 -1.71
C GLN A 127 18.17 -3.89 -0.29
N LEU A 128 17.36 -2.86 0.00
CA LEU A 128 16.64 -2.76 1.28
C LEU A 128 15.59 -3.88 1.40
N THR A 129 14.84 -4.16 0.34
CA THR A 129 13.89 -5.27 0.30
C THR A 129 14.59 -6.62 0.49
N GLU A 130 15.73 -6.84 -0.17
CA GLU A 130 16.54 -8.05 0.01
C GLU A 130 16.98 -8.24 1.47
N ILE A 131 17.40 -7.15 2.15
CA ILE A 131 17.76 -7.19 3.56
C ILE A 131 16.55 -7.57 4.41
N VAL A 132 15.40 -6.91 4.21
CA VAL A 132 14.16 -7.22 4.95
C VAL A 132 13.80 -8.69 4.81
N ASN A 133 13.79 -9.21 3.59
CA ASN A 133 13.43 -10.59 3.29
C ASN A 133 14.39 -11.65 3.85
N GLN A 134 15.59 -11.26 4.28
CA GLN A 134 16.52 -12.16 4.98
C GLN A 134 16.12 -12.42 6.44
N TYR A 135 15.38 -11.49 7.05
CA TYR A 135 15.03 -11.52 8.48
C TYR A 135 13.54 -11.68 8.74
N ILE A 136 12.71 -11.32 7.78
CA ILE A 136 11.25 -11.43 7.87
C ILE A 136 10.77 -12.38 6.78
N ASP A 137 10.20 -13.50 7.19
CA ASP A 137 9.56 -14.43 6.26
C ASP A 137 8.20 -13.88 5.84
N ALA A 138 8.09 -13.43 4.60
CA ALA A 138 6.85 -12.87 4.06
C ALA A 138 5.68 -13.88 4.06
N SER A 139 5.97 -15.19 4.10
CA SER A 139 4.93 -16.23 4.20
C SER A 139 4.41 -16.44 5.61
N ALA A 140 5.16 -15.99 6.63
CA ALA A 140 4.82 -16.13 8.03
C ALA A 140 4.11 -14.90 8.62
N ILE A 141 4.11 -13.78 7.90
CA ILE A 141 3.44 -12.56 8.34
C ILE A 141 2.08 -12.37 7.65
N SER A 142 1.21 -11.64 8.31
CA SER A 142 0.00 -11.10 7.69
C SER A 142 0.04 -9.58 7.68
N PHE A 143 -0.78 -8.97 6.84
CA PHE A 143 -1.00 -7.53 6.89
C PHE A 143 -2.50 -7.25 6.90
N SER A 144 -2.87 -6.14 7.52
CA SER A 144 -4.25 -5.67 7.52
C SER A 144 -4.25 -4.18 7.25
N ILE A 145 -5.12 -3.75 6.34
CA ILE A 145 -5.34 -2.35 6.04
C ILE A 145 -6.82 -2.07 6.24
N ILE A 146 -7.14 -1.10 7.09
CA ILE A 146 -8.50 -0.64 7.27
C ILE A 146 -8.57 0.84 6.90
N ALA A 147 -9.51 1.20 6.04
CA ALA A 147 -9.75 2.58 5.65
C ALA A 147 -11.10 3.06 6.19
N TRP A 148 -11.09 4.23 6.83
CA TRP A 148 -12.26 4.86 7.42
C TRP A 148 -12.61 6.15 6.70
N PRO A 149 -13.90 6.45 6.47
CA PRO A 149 -14.28 7.72 5.89
C PRO A 149 -13.99 8.88 6.85
N LEU A 150 -13.61 10.02 6.29
CA LEU A 150 -13.53 11.29 7.02
C LEU A 150 -14.81 12.09 6.90
N PRO A 151 -15.15 12.94 7.89
CA PRO A 151 -16.32 13.83 7.79
C PRO A 151 -16.27 14.77 6.59
N SER A 152 -15.08 15.07 6.05
CA SER A 152 -14.89 15.86 4.83
C SER A 152 -15.47 15.24 3.56
N ILE A 153 -15.88 13.95 3.62
CA ILE A 153 -16.59 13.29 2.51
C ILE A 153 -17.98 13.91 2.26
N GLY A 154 -18.51 14.67 3.23
CA GLY A 154 -19.73 15.45 3.11
C GLY A 154 -20.93 14.87 3.86
N ASP A 155 -22.12 15.32 3.48
CA ASP A 155 -23.39 15.03 4.19
C ASP A 155 -23.74 13.55 4.31
N ARG A 156 -23.12 12.69 3.51
CA ARG A 156 -23.34 11.25 3.55
C ARG A 156 -22.36 10.49 4.44
N PHE A 157 -21.56 11.19 5.23
CA PHE A 157 -20.54 10.60 6.09
C PHE A 157 -21.06 9.44 6.95
N GLU A 158 -22.18 9.65 7.68
CA GLU A 158 -22.75 8.62 8.57
C GLU A 158 -23.15 7.37 7.79
N ALA A 159 -23.85 7.54 6.67
CA ALA A 159 -24.28 6.42 5.84
C ALA A 159 -23.08 5.64 5.25
N ILE A 160 -22.01 6.35 4.85
CA ILE A 160 -20.77 5.74 4.34
C ILE A 160 -20.04 5.02 5.47
N MET A 161 -19.98 5.59 6.68
CA MET A 161 -19.41 4.94 7.86
C MET A 161 -20.16 3.64 8.19
N ASP A 162 -21.48 3.66 8.19
CA ASP A 162 -22.31 2.48 8.45
C ASP A 162 -22.05 1.38 7.41
N GLU A 163 -21.99 1.73 6.12
CA GLU A 163 -21.65 0.77 5.07
C GLU A 163 -20.21 0.26 5.20
N THR A 164 -19.26 1.11 5.57
CA THR A 164 -17.88 0.69 5.84
C THR A 164 -17.84 -0.35 6.96
N ILE A 165 -18.58 -0.13 8.04
CA ILE A 165 -18.69 -1.11 9.15
C ILE A 165 -19.33 -2.42 8.67
N LYS A 166 -20.37 -2.36 7.87
CA LYS A 166 -21.06 -3.56 7.36
C LYS A 166 -20.13 -4.41 6.48
N VAL A 167 -19.45 -3.79 5.51
CA VAL A 167 -18.55 -4.53 4.60
C VAL A 167 -17.33 -5.10 5.32
N ASN A 168 -16.97 -4.55 6.47
CA ASN A 168 -15.87 -5.06 7.30
C ASN A 168 -16.31 -6.13 8.32
N ASN A 169 -17.61 -6.41 8.41
CA ASN A 169 -18.18 -7.47 9.26
C ASN A 169 -18.73 -8.64 8.43
N LEU A 170 -18.20 -8.86 7.24
CA LEU A 170 -18.62 -9.97 6.40
C LEU A 170 -18.07 -11.30 6.91
N ASP A 171 -18.76 -12.37 6.55
CA ASP A 171 -18.31 -13.73 6.80
C ASP A 171 -17.12 -14.06 5.88
N ASN A 172 -15.93 -14.07 6.44
CA ASN A 172 -14.69 -14.30 5.71
C ASN A 172 -14.64 -15.70 5.07
N ASP A 173 -15.21 -16.71 5.70
CA ASP A 173 -15.19 -18.09 5.16
C ASP A 173 -16.12 -18.18 3.94
N LEU A 174 -17.27 -17.52 4.00
CA LEU A 174 -18.17 -17.41 2.84
C LEU A 174 -17.50 -16.64 1.70
N PHE A 175 -16.86 -15.51 1.99
CA PHE A 175 -16.16 -14.70 1.00
C PHE A 175 -15.03 -15.48 0.34
N ARG A 176 -14.18 -16.13 1.13
CA ARG A 176 -13.10 -16.98 0.65
C ARG A 176 -13.63 -18.10 -0.26
N SER A 177 -14.75 -18.69 0.10
CA SER A 177 -15.36 -19.75 -0.73
C SER A 177 -15.89 -19.22 -2.07
N ILE A 178 -16.42 -18.01 -2.10
CA ILE A 178 -16.86 -17.34 -3.34
C ILE A 178 -15.66 -17.01 -4.22
N GLN A 179 -14.64 -16.42 -3.65
CA GLN A 179 -13.40 -16.07 -4.35
C GLN A 179 -12.70 -17.31 -4.92
N GLN A 180 -12.69 -18.41 -4.17
CA GLN A 180 -12.11 -19.67 -4.66
C GLN A 180 -12.83 -20.18 -5.91
N LYS A 181 -14.15 -20.11 -5.96
CA LYS A 181 -14.90 -20.48 -7.18
C LYS A 181 -14.56 -19.59 -8.38
N MET A 182 -14.24 -18.32 -8.12
CA MET A 182 -13.78 -17.41 -9.19
C MET A 182 -12.38 -17.83 -9.67
N ILE A 183 -11.47 -18.15 -8.75
CA ILE A 183 -10.13 -18.65 -9.08
C ILE A 183 -10.24 -19.92 -9.90
N ASP A 184 -11.00 -20.92 -9.44
CA ASP A 184 -11.19 -22.20 -10.12
C ASP A 184 -11.70 -22.01 -11.57
N ALA A 185 -12.49 -20.96 -11.81
CA ALA A 185 -13.02 -20.66 -13.13
C ALA A 185 -11.99 -20.03 -14.08
N ILE A 186 -10.95 -19.38 -13.56
CA ILE A 186 -9.98 -18.60 -14.35
C ILE A 186 -8.57 -19.18 -14.37
N ASP A 187 -8.24 -20.14 -13.50
CA ASP A 187 -6.90 -20.72 -13.40
C ASP A 187 -6.41 -21.36 -14.72
N GLY A 188 -7.31 -21.83 -15.56
CA GLY A 188 -6.98 -22.37 -16.88
C GLY A 188 -6.82 -21.32 -17.98
N ALA A 189 -6.96 -20.04 -17.68
CA ALA A 189 -6.90 -18.98 -18.68
C ALA A 189 -5.46 -18.65 -19.09
N GLU A 190 -5.23 -18.43 -20.37
CA GLU A 190 -3.92 -18.01 -20.90
C GLU A 190 -3.72 -16.50 -20.77
N TYR A 191 -4.80 -15.76 -20.79
CA TYR A 191 -4.78 -14.29 -20.69
C TYR A 191 -6.11 -13.75 -20.19
N MET A 192 -6.09 -12.54 -19.66
CA MET A 192 -7.27 -11.71 -19.45
C MET A 192 -7.31 -10.58 -20.45
N HIS A 193 -8.48 -10.31 -21.03
CA HIS A 193 -8.71 -9.17 -21.89
C HIS A 193 -9.57 -8.14 -21.17
N ILE A 194 -8.99 -6.98 -20.91
CA ILE A 194 -9.62 -5.89 -20.16
C ILE A 194 -10.00 -4.80 -21.17
N THR A 195 -11.29 -4.51 -21.24
CA THR A 195 -11.82 -3.44 -22.12
C THR A 195 -12.48 -2.35 -21.31
N GLY A 196 -12.24 -1.10 -21.67
CA GLY A 196 -12.85 0.07 -21.06
C GLY A 196 -14.33 0.21 -21.40
N MET A 197 -15.09 0.85 -20.53
CA MET A 197 -16.50 1.20 -20.72
C MET A 197 -16.71 2.70 -20.46
N ASN A 198 -17.85 3.24 -20.90
CA ASN A 198 -18.27 4.62 -20.61
C ASN A 198 -17.23 5.69 -21.01
N GLY A 199 -16.60 5.52 -22.17
CA GLY A 199 -15.59 6.44 -22.69
C GLY A 199 -14.16 6.16 -22.23
N ASN A 200 -13.94 5.20 -21.34
CA ASN A 200 -12.61 4.71 -21.06
C ASN A 200 -12.07 3.92 -22.26
N ARG A 201 -10.83 4.17 -22.65
CA ARG A 201 -10.19 3.61 -23.86
C ARG A 201 -9.22 2.46 -23.55
N THR A 202 -9.37 1.83 -22.39
CA THR A 202 -8.57 0.65 -22.06
C THR A 202 -8.87 -0.47 -23.03
N ASP A 203 -7.83 -1.05 -23.60
CA ASP A 203 -7.83 -2.27 -24.39
C ASP A 203 -6.51 -2.98 -24.10
N LEU A 204 -6.54 -3.86 -23.11
CA LEU A 204 -5.34 -4.45 -22.51
C LEU A 204 -5.47 -5.97 -22.43
N LYS A 205 -4.55 -6.66 -23.08
CA LYS A 205 -4.37 -8.10 -22.96
C LYS A 205 -3.27 -8.39 -21.94
N VAL A 206 -3.65 -9.02 -20.85
CA VAL A 206 -2.75 -9.40 -19.75
C VAL A 206 -2.45 -10.88 -19.86
N ALA A 207 -1.20 -11.24 -20.10
CA ALA A 207 -0.78 -12.64 -20.13
C ALA A 207 -0.68 -13.22 -18.72
N LEU A 208 -1.18 -14.44 -18.55
CA LEU A 208 -1.17 -15.17 -17.29
C LEU A 208 -0.13 -16.29 -17.33
N TRP A 209 0.34 -16.70 -16.17
CA TRP A 209 1.20 -17.86 -16.03
C TRP A 209 0.41 -19.13 -16.37
N GLN A 210 1.04 -20.01 -17.15
CA GLN A 210 0.44 -21.29 -17.52
C GLN A 210 0.71 -22.31 -16.43
N LEU A 211 -0.35 -22.87 -15.86
CA LEU A 211 -0.27 -23.93 -14.86
C LEU A 211 -0.03 -25.28 -15.54
N GLN A 212 0.78 -26.13 -14.91
CA GLN A 212 0.98 -27.50 -15.38
C GLN A 212 -0.21 -28.39 -14.98
N ASP A 213 -0.74 -28.19 -13.78
CA ASP A 213 -1.90 -28.91 -13.25
C ASP A 213 -2.88 -27.92 -12.56
N PRO A 214 -3.78 -27.28 -13.34
CA PRO A 214 -4.75 -26.31 -12.78
C PRO A 214 -5.69 -26.88 -11.71
N ALA A 215 -5.76 -28.22 -11.58
CA ALA A 215 -6.54 -28.83 -10.51
C ALA A 215 -5.83 -28.86 -9.15
N LYS A 216 -4.52 -28.58 -9.13
CA LYS A 216 -3.69 -28.60 -7.91
C LYS A 216 -2.89 -27.33 -7.68
N GLU A 217 -2.80 -26.50 -8.69
CA GLU A 217 -1.98 -25.29 -8.70
C GLU A 217 -2.86 -24.08 -9.00
N THR A 218 -2.49 -22.94 -8.46
CA THR A 218 -3.06 -21.66 -8.83
C THR A 218 -1.97 -20.59 -8.85
N VAL A 219 -2.13 -19.58 -9.69
CA VAL A 219 -1.30 -18.37 -9.67
C VAL A 219 -2.03 -17.19 -9.05
N PHE A 220 -3.24 -17.42 -8.55
CA PHE A 220 -4.06 -16.39 -7.92
C PHE A 220 -4.02 -16.51 -6.41
N GLU A 221 -3.91 -15.37 -5.75
CA GLU A 221 -4.08 -15.26 -4.31
C GLU A 221 -5.57 -15.04 -3.97
N ASN A 222 -6.04 -15.80 -2.98
CA ASN A 222 -7.37 -15.65 -2.41
C ASN A 222 -7.27 -14.83 -1.12
N CYS A 223 -7.30 -13.51 -1.25
CA CYS A 223 -7.10 -12.59 -0.14
C CYS A 223 -8.43 -12.14 0.44
N CYS A 224 -8.74 -12.56 1.67
CA CYS A 224 -9.94 -12.19 2.44
C CYS A 224 -9.63 -11.62 3.81
N ALA A 225 -8.38 -11.65 4.23
CA ALA A 225 -7.99 -11.28 5.58
C ALA A 225 -7.90 -9.77 5.79
N ASP A 226 -7.78 -9.02 4.70
CA ASP A 226 -7.45 -7.62 4.80
C ASP A 226 -8.72 -6.81 4.75
N VAL A 227 -8.81 -5.92 5.71
CA VAL A 227 -9.96 -5.03 5.87
C VAL A 227 -9.85 -3.92 4.84
N ASN A 228 -9.91 -4.30 3.59
CA ASN A 228 -10.00 -3.38 2.46
C ASN A 228 -11.46 -3.08 2.12
N ILE A 229 -11.68 -2.06 1.35
CA ILE A 229 -12.95 -1.81 0.68
C ILE A 229 -12.70 -1.91 -0.84
N PRO A 230 -13.17 -2.99 -1.47
CA PRO A 230 -13.93 -4.16 -0.96
C PRO A 230 -13.11 -5.09 -0.06
N VAL A 231 -13.80 -5.88 0.74
CA VAL A 231 -13.28 -6.77 1.81
C VAL A 231 -12.64 -8.05 1.26
N GLY A 232 -12.21 -8.11 0.13
CA GLY A 232 -11.53 -9.27 -0.41
C GLY A 232 -11.23 -9.09 -1.87
N GLU A 233 -10.19 -9.75 -2.29
CA GLU A 233 -9.72 -9.69 -3.66
C GLU A 233 -9.11 -11.02 -4.10
N ILE A 234 -9.18 -11.29 -5.37
CA ILE A 234 -8.34 -12.27 -6.03
C ILE A 234 -7.36 -11.51 -6.92
N PHE A 235 -6.10 -11.79 -6.79
CA PHE A 235 -5.08 -11.10 -7.58
C PHE A 235 -3.97 -12.05 -8.03
N THR A 236 -3.24 -11.64 -9.04
CA THR A 236 -2.07 -12.36 -9.56
C THR A 236 -1.06 -11.38 -10.13
N SER A 237 0.18 -11.80 -10.22
CA SER A 237 1.22 -11.09 -10.95
C SER A 237 1.20 -11.53 -12.42
N PRO A 238 1.07 -10.60 -13.38
CA PRO A 238 1.01 -10.95 -14.80
C PRO A 238 2.37 -11.39 -15.34
N VAL A 239 2.36 -12.14 -16.43
CA VAL A 239 3.54 -12.35 -17.26
C VAL A 239 3.76 -11.12 -18.12
N LEU A 240 4.81 -10.34 -17.84
CA LEU A 240 5.09 -9.10 -18.59
C LEU A 240 5.34 -9.37 -20.07
N ALA A 241 6.08 -10.43 -20.38
CA ALA A 241 6.26 -10.90 -21.76
C ALA A 241 4.93 -11.43 -22.30
N GLY A 242 4.36 -10.76 -23.30
CA GLY A 242 3.05 -11.10 -23.87
C GLY A 242 1.89 -10.23 -23.36
N THR A 243 2.06 -9.51 -22.27
CA THR A 243 1.12 -8.45 -21.86
C THR A 243 1.29 -7.24 -22.78
N ASN A 244 0.21 -6.79 -23.41
CA ASN A 244 0.25 -5.67 -24.35
C ASN A 244 -1.11 -4.97 -24.44
N GLY A 245 -1.11 -3.75 -24.97
CA GLY A 245 -2.30 -2.95 -25.17
C GLY A 245 -2.20 -1.56 -24.54
N THR A 246 -3.34 -0.98 -24.27
CA THR A 246 -3.47 0.36 -23.71
C THR A 246 -4.24 0.32 -22.40
N LEU A 247 -3.68 0.88 -21.35
CA LEU A 247 -4.38 1.20 -20.10
C LEU A 247 -4.69 2.71 -20.10
N HIS A 248 -5.98 3.06 -20.14
CA HIS A 248 -6.43 4.44 -20.09
C HIS A 248 -6.85 4.80 -18.66
N VAL A 249 -6.08 5.70 -18.04
CA VAL A 249 -6.38 6.27 -16.74
C VAL A 249 -6.60 7.77 -16.92
N SER A 250 -7.82 8.23 -16.72
CA SER A 250 -8.16 9.66 -16.89
C SER A 250 -7.71 10.51 -15.69
N SER A 251 -7.74 9.96 -14.51
CA SER A 251 -7.22 10.59 -13.30
C SER A 251 -6.91 9.52 -12.25
N VAL A 252 -5.96 9.80 -11.40
CA VAL A 252 -5.62 8.93 -10.27
C VAL A 252 -5.39 9.77 -9.02
N TYR A 253 -5.90 9.28 -7.90
CA TYR A 253 -5.63 9.86 -6.59
C TYR A 253 -4.48 9.09 -5.95
N LEU A 254 -3.45 9.83 -5.55
CA LEU A 254 -2.29 9.26 -4.88
C LEU A 254 -1.88 10.20 -3.74
N ASN A 255 -1.91 9.70 -2.51
CA ASN A 255 -1.60 10.49 -1.30
C ASN A 255 -2.40 11.80 -1.19
N GLY A 256 -3.71 11.75 -1.48
CA GLY A 256 -4.59 12.93 -1.45
C GLY A 256 -4.43 13.88 -2.64
N LEU A 257 -3.56 13.58 -3.59
CA LEU A 257 -3.34 14.38 -4.79
C LEU A 257 -4.03 13.73 -6.00
N ASN A 258 -4.68 14.55 -6.82
CA ASN A 258 -5.30 14.12 -8.05
C ASN A 258 -4.36 14.40 -9.25
N TYR A 259 -3.94 13.36 -9.93
CA TYR A 259 -3.14 13.43 -11.15
C TYR A 259 -4.02 13.12 -12.37
N ARG A 260 -3.87 13.92 -13.44
CA ARG A 260 -4.56 13.76 -14.71
C ARG A 260 -3.61 13.56 -15.87
#